data_b2bc93113b0ed61406582fb646153712
#
_entry.id   b2bc93113b0ed61406582fb646153712
#
_cell.length_a   1.000
_cell.length_b   1.000
_cell.length_c   1.000
_cell.angle_alpha   90.00
_cell.angle_beta   90.00
_cell.angle_gamma   90.00
#
_symmetry.space_group_name_H-M   'P 1'
#
loop_
_entity.id
_entity.type
_entity.pdbx_description
1 polymer ?
#
loop_
_entity_poly.entity_id
_entity_poly.type
_entity_poly.pdbx_seq_one_letter_code
_entity_poly.pdbx_strand_id
1 'polypeptide(L)'
;MKKETFKKIVALQLVLLPIYVIKGIMYPYYFAPEELKKAMLMYDELQPFPDTFVLFLLIVFILAYIISLFLLYRLNYYGRLIFLWTTIFSFIFVFSSSYYVFVFDSIDYLLEFFGSLITGFTIAVSYFSPISKQFKK
;
A
#
# COMPACT_ATOMS: atom_id res chain seq x y z
N MET A 1 -3.05 -22.57 7.41
CA MET A 1 -4.23 -21.66 7.38
C MET A 1 -5.26 -22.17 6.39
N LYS A 2 -6.55 -22.04 6.70
CA LYS A 2 -7.65 -22.41 5.80
C LYS A 2 -7.79 -21.39 4.67
N LYS A 3 -8.24 -21.82 3.48
CA LYS A 3 -8.46 -21.00 2.28
C LYS A 3 -9.37 -19.79 2.57
N GLU A 4 -10.46 -20.01 3.28
CA GLU A 4 -11.44 -18.97 3.60
C GLU A 4 -10.86 -17.89 4.54
N THR A 5 -10.00 -18.27 5.47
CA THR A 5 -9.31 -17.32 6.35
C THR A 5 -8.36 -16.41 5.54
N PHE A 6 -7.63 -16.98 4.58
CA PHE A 6 -6.76 -16.21 3.69
C PHE A 6 -7.56 -15.20 2.86
N LYS A 7 -8.67 -15.63 2.26
CA LYS A 7 -9.54 -14.74 1.50
C LYS A 7 -10.11 -13.59 2.32
N LYS A 8 -10.47 -13.85 3.58
CA LYS A 8 -10.92 -12.78 4.50
C LYS A 8 -9.84 -11.76 4.77
N ILE A 9 -8.58 -12.17 4.92
CA ILE A 9 -7.44 -11.27 5.12
C ILE A 9 -7.20 -10.42 3.87
N VAL A 10 -7.27 -11.03 2.68
CA VAL A 10 -7.16 -10.29 1.41
C VAL A 10 -8.33 -9.31 1.23
N ALA A 11 -9.56 -9.73 1.55
CA ALA A 11 -10.73 -8.85 1.49
C ALA A 11 -10.62 -7.68 2.49
N LEU A 12 -10.08 -7.92 3.68
CA LEU A 12 -9.83 -6.86 4.66
C LEU A 12 -8.89 -5.78 4.10
N GLN A 13 -7.84 -6.16 3.37
CA GLN A 13 -6.94 -5.19 2.72
C GLN A 13 -7.66 -4.36 1.66
N LEU A 14 -8.58 -4.95 0.88
CA LEU A 14 -9.40 -4.20 -0.07
C LEU A 14 -10.31 -3.17 0.62
N VAL A 15 -10.82 -3.49 1.81
CA VAL A 15 -11.65 -2.56 2.60
C VAL A 15 -10.80 -1.46 3.23
N LEU A 16 -9.59 -1.78 3.68
CA LEU A 16 -8.69 -0.81 4.29
C LEU A 16 -8.08 0.16 3.27
N LEU A 17 -7.93 -0.26 2.01
CA LEU A 17 -7.30 0.56 0.97
C LEU A 17 -7.95 1.95 0.78
N PRO A 18 -9.29 2.11 0.67
CA PRO A 18 -9.92 3.42 0.62
C PRO A 18 -9.59 4.30 1.83
N ILE A 19 -9.51 3.70 3.01
CA ILE A 19 -9.17 4.42 4.25
C ILE A 19 -7.74 4.97 4.16
N TYR A 20 -6.78 4.18 3.67
CA TYR A 20 -5.41 4.63 3.43
C TYR A 20 -5.34 5.75 2.41
N VAL A 21 -6.06 5.62 1.29
CA VAL A 21 -6.08 6.65 0.25
C VAL A 21 -6.69 7.96 0.78
N ILE A 22 -7.80 7.88 1.49
CA ILE A 22 -8.45 9.07 2.06
C ILE A 22 -7.54 9.72 3.10
N LYS A 23 -7.01 8.95 4.04
CA LYS A 23 -6.15 9.47 5.11
C LYS A 23 -4.80 9.97 4.57
N GLY A 24 -4.14 9.20 3.72
CA GLY A 24 -2.80 9.52 3.23
C GLY A 24 -2.75 10.61 2.15
N ILE A 25 -3.80 10.74 1.33
CA ILE A 25 -3.82 11.69 0.21
C ILE A 25 -4.72 12.87 0.50
N MET A 26 -5.97 12.62 0.92
CA MET A 26 -6.96 13.70 1.05
C MET A 26 -6.82 14.48 2.36
N TYR A 27 -6.52 13.80 3.47
CA TYR A 27 -6.43 14.46 4.78
C TYR A 27 -5.36 15.57 4.83
N PRO A 28 -4.13 15.37 4.32
CA PRO A 28 -3.11 16.40 4.30
C PRO A 28 -3.55 17.67 3.59
N TYR A 29 -4.22 17.54 2.45
CA TYR A 29 -4.63 18.69 1.65
C TYR A 29 -5.80 19.48 2.25
N TYR A 30 -6.76 18.81 2.88
CA TYR A 30 -8.01 19.42 3.30
C TYR A 30 -8.08 19.72 4.79
N PHE A 31 -7.47 18.89 5.62
CA PHE A 31 -7.67 18.90 7.07
C PHE A 31 -6.41 19.17 7.88
N ALA A 32 -5.24 19.16 7.26
CA ALA A 32 -3.99 19.44 7.97
C ALA A 32 -3.92 20.88 8.47
N PRO A 33 -3.34 21.13 9.67
CA PRO A 33 -3.02 22.47 10.15
C PRO A 33 -2.15 23.25 9.16
N GLU A 34 -2.32 24.57 9.12
CA GLU A 34 -1.58 25.45 8.17
C GLU A 34 -0.05 25.33 8.31
N GLU A 35 0.46 25.15 9.51
CA GLU A 35 1.90 24.93 9.75
C GLU A 35 2.41 23.66 9.09
N LEU A 36 1.61 22.60 9.13
CA LEU A 36 1.94 21.33 8.50
C LEU A 36 1.86 21.44 6.98
N LYS A 37 0.87 22.13 6.43
CA LYS A 37 0.78 22.41 4.98
C LYS A 37 2.00 23.18 4.48
N LYS A 38 2.48 24.18 5.24
CA LYS A 38 3.71 24.91 4.90
C LYS A 38 4.94 23.99 4.89
N ALA A 39 5.06 23.12 5.90
CA ALA A 39 6.14 22.13 5.93
C ALA A 39 6.08 21.19 4.71
N MET A 40 4.89 20.74 4.33
CA MET A 40 4.70 19.89 3.14
C MET A 40 5.15 20.61 1.85
N LEU A 41 4.76 21.86 1.66
CA LEU A 41 5.19 22.65 0.50
C LEU A 41 6.72 22.81 0.43
N MET A 42 7.38 23.00 1.56
CA MET A 42 8.85 23.04 1.61
C MET A 42 9.48 21.71 1.21
N TYR A 43 8.85 20.59 1.55
CA TYR A 43 9.33 19.25 1.14
C TYR A 43 9.06 18.96 -0.34
N ASP A 44 7.93 19.44 -0.88
CA ASP A 44 7.62 19.29 -2.31
C ASP A 44 8.67 19.98 -3.20
N GLU A 45 9.21 21.12 -2.76
CA GLU A 45 10.31 21.81 -3.45
C GLU A 45 11.62 21.01 -3.46
N LEU A 46 11.81 20.09 -2.54
CA LEU A 46 13.02 19.25 -2.42
C LEU A 46 12.91 17.92 -3.16
N GLN A 47 11.75 17.62 -3.77
CA GLN A 47 11.55 16.34 -4.44
C GLN A 47 12.38 16.23 -5.73
N PRO A 48 13.07 15.09 -5.95
CA PRO A 48 13.89 14.89 -7.15
C PRO A 48 13.06 14.63 -8.41
N PHE A 49 11.77 14.39 -8.28
CA PHE A 49 10.88 14.06 -9.39
C PHE A 49 9.75 15.07 -9.54
N PRO A 50 9.30 15.36 -10.78
CA PRO A 50 8.12 16.18 -11.02
C PRO A 50 6.86 15.58 -10.38
N ASP A 51 5.98 16.40 -9.79
CA ASP A 51 4.75 15.98 -9.13
C ASP A 51 3.85 15.12 -10.02
N THR A 52 3.76 15.45 -11.30
CA THR A 52 3.01 14.70 -12.31
C THR A 52 3.52 13.26 -12.46
N PHE A 53 4.83 13.06 -12.38
CA PHE A 53 5.44 11.74 -12.45
C PHE A 53 5.17 10.93 -11.18
N VAL A 54 5.29 11.57 -10.02
CA VAL A 54 4.98 10.97 -8.72
C VAL A 54 3.52 10.54 -8.67
N LEU A 55 2.61 11.42 -9.08
CA LEU A 55 1.18 11.11 -9.15
C LEU A 55 0.88 9.95 -10.10
N PHE A 56 1.50 9.93 -11.27
CA PHE A 56 1.36 8.84 -12.22
C PHE A 56 1.79 7.50 -11.61
N LEU A 57 2.96 7.45 -10.97
CA LEU A 57 3.45 6.23 -10.32
C LEU A 57 2.53 5.79 -9.18
N LEU A 58 2.03 6.73 -8.37
CA LEU A 58 1.08 6.45 -7.30
C LEU A 58 -0.19 5.76 -7.85
N ILE A 59 -0.76 6.29 -8.93
CA ILE A 59 -1.93 5.70 -9.59
C ILE A 59 -1.63 4.28 -10.08
N VAL A 60 -0.48 4.10 -10.73
CA VAL A 60 -0.04 2.78 -11.23
C VAL A 60 0.12 1.79 -10.07
N PHE A 61 0.73 2.19 -8.96
CA PHE A 61 0.89 1.32 -7.79
C PHE A 61 -0.45 0.96 -7.15
N ILE A 62 -1.36 1.92 -6.99
CA ILE A 62 -2.70 1.66 -6.45
C ILE A 62 -3.45 0.65 -7.33
N LEU A 63 -3.45 0.85 -8.65
CA LEU A 63 -4.10 -0.07 -9.59
C LEU A 63 -3.47 -1.47 -9.55
N ALA A 64 -2.13 -1.56 -9.58
CA ALA A 64 -1.43 -2.83 -9.48
C ALA A 64 -1.73 -3.56 -8.16
N TYR A 65 -1.81 -2.81 -7.06
CA TYR A 65 -2.16 -3.34 -5.74
C TYR A 65 -3.60 -3.90 -5.72
N ILE A 66 -4.58 -3.16 -6.24
CA ILE A 66 -5.97 -3.61 -6.35
C ILE A 66 -6.08 -4.88 -7.20
N ILE A 67 -5.46 -4.88 -8.38
CA ILE A 67 -5.44 -6.04 -9.28
C ILE A 67 -4.82 -7.25 -8.59
N SER A 68 -3.71 -7.05 -7.89
CA SER A 68 -3.02 -8.12 -7.18
C SER A 68 -3.87 -8.72 -6.06
N LEU A 69 -4.57 -7.90 -5.27
CA LEU A 69 -5.48 -8.37 -4.22
C LEU A 69 -6.66 -9.16 -4.79
N PHE A 70 -7.23 -8.71 -5.91
CA PHE A 70 -8.29 -9.44 -6.59
C PHE A 70 -7.83 -10.81 -7.08
N LEU A 71 -6.64 -10.88 -7.68
CA LEU A 71 -6.03 -12.13 -8.12
C LEU A 71 -5.64 -13.05 -6.95
N LEU A 72 -5.14 -12.48 -5.85
CA LEU A 72 -4.87 -13.22 -4.60
C LEU A 72 -6.14 -13.83 -4.03
N TYR A 73 -7.23 -13.07 -4.01
CA TYR A 73 -8.54 -13.58 -3.57
C TYR A 73 -8.99 -14.79 -4.39
N ARG A 74 -8.70 -14.79 -5.70
CA ARG A 74 -8.95 -15.92 -6.60
C ARG A 74 -7.92 -17.04 -6.51
N LEU A 75 -6.89 -16.89 -5.68
CA LEU A 75 -5.75 -17.80 -5.58
C LEU A 75 -5.03 -18.01 -6.92
N ASN A 76 -4.91 -16.93 -7.71
CA ASN A 76 -4.17 -16.93 -8.95
C ASN A 76 -2.67 -16.73 -8.68
N TYR A 77 -1.83 -17.48 -9.37
CA TYR A 77 -0.37 -17.40 -9.24
C TYR A 77 0.18 -16.00 -9.50
N TYR A 78 -0.32 -15.33 -10.54
CA TYR A 78 0.14 -13.98 -10.88
C TYR A 78 -0.22 -12.95 -9.81
N GLY A 79 -1.31 -13.16 -9.06
CA GLY A 79 -1.70 -12.28 -7.97
C GLY A 79 -0.62 -12.16 -6.90
N ARG A 80 -0.03 -13.28 -6.46
CA ARG A 80 1.06 -13.24 -5.46
C ARG A 80 2.34 -12.61 -6.02
N LEU A 81 2.62 -12.83 -7.30
CA LEU A 81 3.80 -12.27 -7.96
C LEU A 81 3.68 -10.75 -8.09
N ILE A 82 2.55 -10.27 -8.62
CA ILE A 82 2.27 -8.83 -8.75
C ILE A 82 2.27 -8.16 -7.37
N PHE A 83 1.62 -8.78 -6.38
CA PHE A 83 1.56 -8.25 -5.01
C PHE A 83 2.95 -8.08 -4.39
N LEU A 84 3.80 -9.10 -4.52
CA LEU A 84 5.18 -9.05 -4.02
C LEU A 84 5.97 -7.92 -4.69
N TRP A 85 5.96 -7.86 -6.03
CA TRP A 85 6.71 -6.86 -6.77
C TRP A 85 6.18 -5.45 -6.54
N THR A 86 4.87 -5.26 -6.51
CA THR A 86 4.27 -3.96 -6.17
C THR A 86 4.71 -3.50 -4.79
N THR A 87 4.73 -4.40 -3.80
CA THR A 87 5.21 -4.06 -2.45
C THR A 87 6.69 -3.70 -2.44
N ILE A 88 7.55 -4.46 -3.12
CA ILE A 88 8.99 -4.17 -3.20
C ILE A 88 9.25 -2.84 -3.91
N PHE A 89 8.62 -2.60 -5.06
CA PHE A 89 8.80 -1.37 -5.81
C PHE A 89 8.24 -0.15 -5.08
N SER A 90 7.09 -0.26 -4.42
CA SER A 90 6.57 0.85 -3.60
C SER A 90 7.53 1.19 -2.47
N PHE A 91 8.15 0.20 -1.85
CA PHE A 91 9.14 0.41 -0.79
C PHE A 91 10.39 1.12 -1.33
N ILE A 92 10.96 0.64 -2.44
CA ILE A 92 12.10 1.27 -3.10
C ILE A 92 11.77 2.71 -3.51
N PHE A 93 10.57 2.93 -4.05
CA PHE A 93 10.13 4.25 -4.46
C PHE A 93 10.04 5.23 -3.30
N VAL A 94 9.46 4.83 -2.17
CA VAL A 94 9.40 5.66 -0.95
C VAL A 94 10.81 6.07 -0.48
N PHE A 95 11.77 5.14 -0.51
CA PHE A 95 13.16 5.46 -0.13
C PHE A 95 13.87 6.37 -1.15
N SER A 96 13.59 6.21 -2.45
CA SER A 96 14.28 6.95 -3.51
C SER A 96 13.72 8.34 -3.73
N SER A 97 12.44 8.54 -3.44
CA SER A 97 11.75 9.82 -3.72
C SER A 97 11.87 10.83 -2.60
N SER A 98 12.51 10.51 -1.49
CA SER A 98 12.46 11.31 -0.26
C SER A 98 11.02 11.63 0.19
N TYR A 99 10.08 10.82 -0.28
CA TYR A 99 8.67 10.96 0.07
C TYR A 99 8.49 10.57 1.52
N TYR A 100 8.43 11.55 2.38
CA TYR A 100 8.15 11.30 3.79
C TYR A 100 6.66 10.98 3.94
N VAL A 101 6.39 9.78 4.43
CA VAL A 101 5.05 9.47 4.92
C VAL A 101 4.84 10.28 6.18
N PHE A 102 4.09 11.37 6.08
CA PHE A 102 3.77 12.17 7.24
C PHE A 102 2.77 11.40 8.11
N VAL A 103 3.22 11.00 9.26
CA VAL A 103 2.35 10.45 10.30
C VAL A 103 1.75 11.63 11.05
N PHE A 104 0.50 11.93 10.77
CA PHE A 104 -0.18 13.12 11.30
C PHE A 104 -0.72 12.92 12.71
N ASP A 105 -1.11 11.69 13.04
CA ASP A 105 -1.67 11.34 14.34
C ASP A 105 -1.43 9.86 14.71
N SER A 106 -1.84 9.49 15.91
CA SER A 106 -1.71 8.11 16.39
C SER A 106 -2.51 7.10 15.54
N ILE A 107 -3.57 7.54 14.87
CA ILE A 107 -4.40 6.69 14.01
C ILE A 107 -3.65 6.37 12.73
N ASP A 108 -2.95 7.34 12.12
CA ASP A 108 -2.13 7.12 10.93
C ASP A 108 -1.01 6.12 11.23
N TYR A 109 -0.33 6.28 12.37
CA TYR A 109 0.69 5.35 12.81
C TYR A 109 0.16 3.92 12.97
N LEU A 110 -1.00 3.76 13.61
CA LEU A 110 -1.65 2.46 13.76
C LEU A 110 -2.05 1.85 12.41
N LEU A 111 -2.60 2.66 11.52
CA LEU A 111 -2.97 2.20 10.17
C LEU A 111 -1.75 1.70 9.41
N GLU A 112 -0.65 2.47 9.37
CA GLU A 112 0.58 2.05 8.70
C GLU A 112 1.15 0.76 9.30
N PHE A 113 1.22 0.68 10.63
CA PHE A 113 1.71 -0.51 11.31
C PHE A 113 0.87 -1.74 10.98
N PHE A 114 -0.45 -1.66 11.09
CA PHE A 114 -1.34 -2.77 10.75
C PHE A 114 -1.32 -3.09 9.26
N GLY A 115 -1.23 -2.09 8.39
CA GLY A 115 -1.12 -2.29 6.95
C GLY A 115 0.15 -3.05 6.57
N SER A 116 1.28 -2.66 7.13
CA SER A 116 2.57 -3.33 6.92
C SER A 116 2.54 -4.77 7.44
N LEU A 117 1.98 -5.00 8.64
CA LEU A 117 1.82 -6.33 9.20
C LEU A 117 0.96 -7.24 8.32
N ILE A 118 -0.22 -6.76 7.89
CA ILE A 118 -1.14 -7.54 7.05
C ILE A 118 -0.50 -7.84 5.69
N THR A 119 0.20 -6.88 5.11
CA THR A 119 0.91 -7.04 3.83
C THR A 119 2.02 -8.07 3.95
N GLY A 120 2.89 -7.95 4.93
CA GLY A 120 3.97 -8.92 5.20
C GLY A 120 3.43 -10.32 5.49
N PHE A 121 2.37 -10.40 6.30
CA PHE A 121 1.69 -11.66 6.58
C PHE A 121 1.09 -12.29 5.32
N THR A 122 0.45 -11.50 4.46
CA THR A 122 -0.13 -11.97 3.18
C THR A 122 0.96 -12.54 2.27
N ILE A 123 2.11 -11.88 2.16
CA ILE A 123 3.26 -12.38 1.41
C ILE A 123 3.73 -13.70 2.02
N ALA A 124 4.04 -13.72 3.32
CA ALA A 124 4.54 -14.91 4.00
C ALA A 124 3.60 -16.12 3.81
N VAL A 125 2.30 -15.92 4.00
CA VAL A 125 1.31 -16.98 3.84
C VAL A 125 1.17 -17.45 2.40
N SER A 126 1.19 -16.54 1.43
CA SER A 126 1.04 -16.89 0.01
C SER A 126 2.23 -17.68 -0.55
N TYR A 127 3.42 -17.55 0.05
CA TYR A 127 4.63 -18.23 -0.41
C TYR A 127 5.03 -19.43 0.46
N PHE A 128 4.92 -19.32 1.78
CA PHE A 128 5.51 -20.29 2.72
C PHE A 128 4.51 -21.17 3.46
N SER A 129 3.20 -20.95 3.29
CA SER A 129 2.18 -21.77 3.94
C SER A 129 1.62 -22.84 3.00
N PRO A 130 0.86 -23.85 3.52
CA PRO A 130 0.16 -24.85 2.69
C PRO A 130 -0.78 -24.23 1.63
N ILE A 131 -1.23 -23.00 1.81
CA ILE A 131 -2.03 -22.25 0.82
C ILE A 131 -1.23 -21.99 -0.47
N SER A 132 0.08 -21.88 -0.39
CA SER A 132 0.94 -21.64 -1.56
C SER A 132 0.71 -22.68 -2.68
N LYS A 133 0.35 -23.92 -2.31
CA LYS A 133 0.03 -25.01 -3.23
C LYS A 133 -1.33 -24.88 -3.93
N GLN A 134 -2.19 -23.99 -3.46
CA GLN A 134 -3.53 -23.77 -4.02
C GLN A 134 -3.57 -22.68 -5.09
N PHE A 135 -2.48 -21.94 -5.27
CA PHE A 135 -2.34 -20.95 -6.32
C PHE A 135 -2.18 -21.63 -7.68
N LYS A 136 -3.11 -21.37 -8.58
CA LYS A 136 -3.13 -21.91 -9.95
C LYS A 136 -2.59 -20.87 -10.93
N LYS A 137 -1.84 -21.34 -11.92
CA LYS A 137 -1.45 -20.53 -13.08
C LYS A 137 -2.66 -20.22 -13.93
#